data_41d89a314180aca955f13043cdf8c2bb
#
_entry.id   41d89a314180aca955f13043cdf8c2bb
#
_cell.length_a   1.000
_cell.length_b   1.000
_cell.length_c   1.000
_cell.angle_alpha   90.00
_cell.angle_beta   90.00
_cell.angle_gamma   90.00
#
_symmetry.space_group_name_H-M   'P 1'
#
loop_
_entity.id
_entity.type
_entity.pdbx_description
1 polymer ?
#
loop_
_entity_poly.entity_id
_entity_poly.type
_entity_poly.pdbx_seq_one_letter_code
_entity_poly.pdbx_strand_id
1 'polypeptide(L)'
;MDRLYLTIAAVFFCGGFVYAITCLRSGVYKKSIWNSLAMFLGVIFQSMFLAERGKIHGRCPVTDLIEILIFISWAMVIIYLLFGSSYRISLMGVFTSPLVFLICLIAVIVPFDKEAAVIAATNKKVEPWTELHIAISLLSYGAFGMASVSGAMFLMQERQVRQGKLETLFYHLPPMQNLAKAVFRLMIFGVVLLAVGIFSAEQIPPSGTKHAIWPLYVIWILYAFICCLNIFRGVLARRLSLFAVLAFIFSLISLLIIS
;
A
#
# COMPACT_ATOMS: atom_id res chain seq x y z
N MET A 1 -20.54 2.20 14.70
CA MET A 1 -19.24 2.15 15.41
C MET A 1 -18.05 2.10 14.45
N ASP A 2 -18.21 1.45 13.31
CA ASP A 2 -17.17 1.30 12.28
C ASP A 2 -16.56 2.62 11.79
N ARG A 3 -17.39 3.61 11.40
CA ARG A 3 -16.91 4.93 10.97
C ARG A 3 -16.12 5.69 12.05
N LEU A 4 -16.43 5.46 13.31
CA LEU A 4 -15.72 6.11 14.41
C LEU A 4 -14.25 5.63 14.46
N TYR A 5 -14.02 4.33 14.30
CA TYR A 5 -12.65 3.80 14.24
C TYR A 5 -11.86 4.35 13.06
N LEU A 6 -12.50 4.44 11.88
CA LEU A 6 -11.86 5.01 10.69
C LEU A 6 -11.55 6.50 10.88
N THR A 7 -12.44 7.26 11.51
CA THR A 7 -12.22 8.69 11.81
C THR A 7 -11.05 8.87 12.79
N ILE A 8 -10.97 8.05 13.83
CA ILE A 8 -9.85 8.08 14.78
C ILE A 8 -8.54 7.72 14.08
N ALA A 9 -8.54 6.69 13.22
CA ALA A 9 -7.37 6.33 12.41
C ALA A 9 -6.92 7.49 11.52
N ALA A 10 -7.87 8.17 10.84
CA ALA A 10 -7.58 9.34 10.01
C ALA A 10 -6.96 10.49 10.81
N VAL A 11 -7.40 10.72 12.06
CA VAL A 11 -6.79 11.74 12.95
C VAL A 11 -5.34 11.41 13.29
N PHE A 12 -5.02 10.14 13.58
CA PHE A 12 -3.65 9.73 13.82
C PHE A 12 -2.77 9.86 12.57
N PHE A 13 -3.28 9.47 11.40
CA PHE A 13 -2.56 9.65 10.13
C PHE A 13 -2.43 11.13 9.75
N CYS A 14 -3.40 11.99 10.11
CA CYS A 14 -3.29 13.43 9.99
C CYS A 14 -2.12 13.98 10.82
N GLY A 15 -1.94 13.49 12.05
CA GLY A 15 -0.78 13.83 12.86
C GLY A 15 0.55 13.48 12.17
N GLY A 16 0.65 12.29 11.57
CA GLY A 16 1.78 11.88 10.74
C GLY A 16 1.96 12.77 9.51
N PHE A 17 0.87 13.16 8.85
CA PHE A 17 0.89 14.06 7.70
C PHE A 17 1.37 15.48 8.06
N VAL A 18 0.88 16.05 9.15
CA VAL A 18 1.33 17.37 9.65
C VAL A 18 2.83 17.31 9.99
N TYR A 19 3.27 16.24 10.65
CA TYR A 19 4.69 16.02 10.89
C TYR A 19 5.50 15.95 9.59
N ALA A 20 4.98 15.24 8.57
CA ALA A 20 5.61 15.16 7.25
C ALA A 20 5.79 16.55 6.62
N ILE A 21 4.74 17.38 6.64
CA ILE A 21 4.81 18.76 6.11
C ILE A 21 5.84 19.59 6.87
N THR A 22 5.86 19.51 8.20
CA THR A 22 6.83 20.27 9.01
C THR A 22 8.27 19.85 8.72
N CYS A 23 8.53 18.56 8.57
CA CYS A 23 9.85 18.04 8.17
C CYS A 23 10.25 18.54 6.76
N LEU A 24 9.32 18.49 5.79
CA LEU A 24 9.59 18.92 4.43
C LEU A 24 9.85 20.43 4.35
N ARG A 25 9.14 21.25 5.15
CA ARG A 25 9.31 22.71 5.17
C ARG A 25 10.54 23.17 5.93
N SER A 26 10.83 22.57 7.07
CA SER A 26 11.99 22.95 7.91
C SER A 26 13.30 22.44 7.35
N GLY A 27 13.27 21.46 6.44
CA GLY A 27 14.46 20.77 5.93
C GLY A 27 15.22 20.01 7.02
N VAL A 28 14.75 20.01 8.26
CA VAL A 28 15.39 19.32 9.39
C VAL A 28 14.54 18.11 9.77
N TYR A 29 15.07 16.93 9.46
CA TYR A 29 14.48 15.69 9.93
C TYR A 29 14.97 15.37 11.34
N LYS A 30 14.06 15.41 12.30
CA LYS A 30 14.31 14.89 13.64
C LYS A 30 13.67 13.51 13.74
N LYS A 31 14.46 12.44 13.94
CA LYS A 31 13.90 11.10 14.13
C LYS A 31 12.88 11.17 15.26
N SER A 32 11.59 11.18 14.91
CA SER A 32 10.53 11.34 15.88
C SER A 32 9.85 9.99 16.09
N ILE A 33 9.90 9.53 17.31
CA ILE A 33 9.13 8.35 17.75
C ILE A 33 7.63 8.61 17.63
N TRP A 34 7.22 9.87 17.69
CA TRP A 34 5.83 10.29 17.60
C TRP A 34 5.18 9.96 16.27
N ASN A 35 5.93 10.13 15.15
CA ASN A 35 5.42 9.75 13.83
C ASN A 35 5.19 8.23 13.72
N SER A 36 6.14 7.43 14.18
CA SER A 36 6.00 5.98 14.19
C SER A 36 4.88 5.53 15.13
N LEU A 37 4.72 6.19 16.28
CA LEU A 37 3.63 5.93 17.22
C LEU A 37 2.27 6.31 16.62
N ALA A 38 2.16 7.45 15.96
CA ALA A 38 0.94 7.86 15.26
C ALA A 38 0.55 6.86 14.16
N MET A 39 1.51 6.40 13.36
CA MET A 39 1.28 5.37 12.33
C MET A 39 0.85 4.03 12.97
N PHE A 40 1.47 3.64 14.08
CA PHE A 40 1.13 2.42 14.80
C PHE A 40 -0.29 2.48 15.40
N LEU A 41 -0.64 3.59 16.07
CA LEU A 41 -1.99 3.78 16.60
C LEU A 41 -3.02 3.86 15.47
N GLY A 42 -2.71 4.58 14.38
CA GLY A 42 -3.57 4.65 13.21
C GLY A 42 -3.90 3.27 12.63
N VAL A 43 -2.90 2.40 12.48
CA VAL A 43 -3.13 1.05 11.94
C VAL A 43 -3.92 0.16 12.90
N ILE A 44 -3.79 0.34 14.22
CA ILE A 44 -4.62 -0.39 15.19
C ILE A 44 -6.11 -0.03 15.00
N PHE A 45 -6.44 1.28 14.97
CA PHE A 45 -7.82 1.69 14.75
C PHE A 45 -8.35 1.31 13.36
N GLN A 46 -7.50 1.34 12.35
CA GLN A 46 -7.85 0.86 11.01
C GLN A 46 -8.10 -0.66 11.00
N SER A 47 -7.33 -1.44 11.78
CA SER A 47 -7.59 -2.88 11.97
C SER A 47 -8.92 -3.14 12.68
N MET A 48 -9.26 -2.32 13.69
CA MET A 48 -10.57 -2.41 14.36
C MET A 48 -11.71 -2.09 13.39
N PHE A 49 -11.55 -1.08 12.52
CA PHE A 49 -12.51 -0.79 11.46
C PHE A 49 -12.72 -1.99 10.54
N LEU A 50 -11.63 -2.56 10.00
CA LEU A 50 -11.69 -3.72 9.11
C LEU A 50 -12.31 -4.94 9.79
N ALA A 51 -12.00 -5.17 11.07
CA ALA A 51 -12.58 -6.27 11.84
C ALA A 51 -14.10 -6.10 12.05
N GLU A 52 -14.57 -4.90 12.37
CA GLU A 52 -16.00 -4.63 12.52
C GLU A 52 -16.75 -4.78 11.19
N ARG A 53 -16.18 -4.28 10.10
CA ARG A 53 -16.74 -4.47 8.76
C ARG A 53 -16.77 -5.94 8.37
N GLY A 54 -15.71 -6.69 8.65
CA GLY A 54 -15.65 -8.14 8.43
C GLY A 54 -16.73 -8.90 9.21
N LYS A 55 -17.02 -8.51 10.45
CA LYS A 55 -18.12 -9.10 11.24
C LYS A 55 -19.51 -8.80 10.63
N ILE A 56 -19.72 -7.56 10.16
CA ILE A 56 -20.99 -7.15 9.53
C ILE A 56 -21.23 -7.93 8.23
N HIS A 57 -20.19 -8.13 7.44
CA HIS A 57 -20.30 -8.83 6.14
C HIS A 57 -20.19 -10.36 6.29
N GLY A 58 -19.74 -10.87 7.44
CA GLY A 58 -19.44 -12.30 7.63
C GLY A 58 -18.31 -12.83 6.74
N ARG A 59 -17.49 -11.92 6.18
CA ARG A 59 -16.38 -12.19 5.26
C ARG A 59 -15.36 -11.05 5.27
N CYS A 60 -14.25 -11.23 4.54
CA CYS A 60 -13.27 -10.15 4.36
C CYS A 60 -13.95 -8.87 3.86
N PRO A 61 -13.75 -7.71 4.53
CA PRO A 61 -14.43 -6.44 4.23
C PRO A 61 -13.82 -5.79 2.99
N VAL A 62 -14.16 -6.31 1.81
CA VAL A 62 -13.66 -5.86 0.50
C VAL A 62 -14.80 -5.96 -0.51
N THR A 63 -15.89 -5.28 -0.18
CA THR A 63 -17.11 -5.30 -1.00
C THR A 63 -17.22 -4.07 -1.90
N ASP A 64 -16.51 -3.00 -1.55
CA ASP A 64 -16.52 -1.71 -2.24
C ASP A 64 -15.09 -1.22 -2.50
N LEU A 65 -14.90 -0.45 -3.55
CA LEU A 65 -13.62 0.15 -3.92
C LEU A 65 -12.96 0.89 -2.74
N ILE A 66 -13.75 1.57 -1.93
CA ILE A 66 -13.25 2.33 -0.78
C ILE A 66 -12.69 1.38 0.28
N GLU A 67 -13.36 0.25 0.54
CA GLU A 67 -12.85 -0.78 1.46
C GLU A 67 -11.55 -1.40 0.95
N ILE A 68 -11.45 -1.62 -0.36
CA ILE A 68 -10.21 -2.08 -1.02
C ILE A 68 -9.07 -1.08 -0.79
N LEU A 69 -9.31 0.21 -1.02
CA LEU A 69 -8.30 1.26 -0.81
C LEU A 69 -7.87 1.36 0.66
N ILE A 70 -8.84 1.25 1.60
CA ILE A 70 -8.53 1.20 3.03
C ILE A 70 -7.66 -0.01 3.35
N PHE A 71 -7.96 -1.19 2.81
CA PHE A 71 -7.16 -2.38 3.04
C PHE A 71 -5.74 -2.23 2.46
N ILE A 72 -5.59 -1.67 1.26
CA ILE A 72 -4.28 -1.38 0.66
C ILE A 72 -3.50 -0.40 1.54
N SER A 73 -4.13 0.68 2.03
CA SER A 73 -3.47 1.64 2.92
C SER A 73 -3.05 1.01 4.25
N TRP A 74 -3.87 0.12 4.81
CA TRP A 74 -3.55 -0.68 5.99
C TRP A 74 -2.33 -1.59 5.74
N ALA A 75 -2.33 -2.29 4.62
CA ALA A 75 -1.21 -3.15 4.21
C ALA A 75 0.08 -2.33 4.04
N MET A 76 0.01 -1.14 3.44
CA MET A 76 1.17 -0.24 3.31
C MET A 76 1.74 0.17 4.66
N VAL A 77 0.89 0.52 5.64
CA VAL A 77 1.37 0.90 6.98
C VAL A 77 1.99 -0.29 7.71
N ILE A 78 1.40 -1.48 7.62
CA ILE A 78 2.00 -2.70 8.21
C ILE A 78 3.36 -2.98 7.60
N ILE A 79 3.48 -2.95 6.27
CA ILE A 79 4.74 -3.17 5.58
C ILE A 79 5.76 -2.10 5.97
N TYR A 80 5.35 -0.83 6.10
CA TYR A 80 6.19 0.24 6.61
C TYR A 80 6.70 -0.06 8.04
N LEU A 81 5.83 -0.51 8.94
CA LEU A 81 6.23 -0.81 10.32
C LEU A 81 7.19 -2.02 10.41
N LEU A 82 6.98 -3.03 9.58
CA LEU A 82 7.83 -4.22 9.53
C LEU A 82 9.20 -3.95 8.90
N PHE A 83 9.23 -3.26 7.77
CA PHE A 83 10.46 -3.05 7.00
C PHE A 83 11.15 -1.72 7.31
N GLY A 84 10.41 -0.69 7.72
CA GLY A 84 10.94 0.63 7.99
C GLY A 84 11.96 0.67 9.14
N SER A 85 11.79 -0.20 10.14
CA SER A 85 12.74 -0.35 11.26
C SER A 85 14.07 -0.99 10.82
N SER A 86 14.01 -1.97 9.91
CA SER A 86 15.18 -2.75 9.47
C SER A 86 16.15 -1.96 8.59
N TYR A 87 15.66 -0.94 7.87
CA TYR A 87 16.47 -0.21 6.88
C TYR A 87 16.94 1.17 7.34
N ARG A 88 16.70 1.58 8.61
CA ARG A 88 16.88 2.96 9.07
C ARG A 88 16.15 3.98 8.17
N ILE A 89 15.11 3.56 7.44
CA ILE A 89 14.35 4.39 6.52
C ILE A 89 13.24 5.10 7.32
N SER A 90 13.65 5.84 8.31
CA SER A 90 12.76 6.63 9.18
C SER A 90 11.94 7.66 8.39
N LEU A 91 12.47 8.14 7.26
CA LEU A 91 11.79 9.08 6.37
C LEU A 91 10.70 8.42 5.50
N MET A 92 10.68 7.11 5.37
CA MET A 92 9.64 6.41 4.58
C MET A 92 8.24 6.69 5.14
N GLY A 93 8.11 6.82 6.47
CA GLY A 93 6.88 7.21 7.13
C GLY A 93 6.41 8.63 6.76
N VAL A 94 7.35 9.56 6.51
CA VAL A 94 7.03 10.94 6.09
C VAL A 94 6.35 10.95 4.72
N PHE A 95 6.71 10.03 3.83
CA PHE A 95 6.11 9.92 2.49
C PHE A 95 4.88 9.01 2.48
N THR A 96 4.82 8.02 3.37
CA THR A 96 3.67 7.11 3.46
C THR A 96 2.48 7.77 4.17
N SER A 97 2.72 8.58 5.22
CA SER A 97 1.64 9.19 6.00
C SER A 97 0.71 10.10 5.20
N PRO A 98 1.18 10.97 4.26
CA PRO A 98 0.29 11.76 3.42
C PRO A 98 -0.64 10.91 2.57
N LEU A 99 -0.09 9.85 1.96
CA LEU A 99 -0.84 8.97 1.07
C LEU A 99 -1.93 8.21 1.84
N VAL A 100 -1.56 7.61 2.97
CA VAL A 100 -2.50 6.87 3.84
C VAL A 100 -3.56 7.82 4.42
N PHE A 101 -3.17 9.02 4.85
CA PHE A 101 -4.11 10.02 5.34
C PHE A 101 -5.12 10.41 4.26
N LEU A 102 -4.69 10.68 3.03
CA LEU A 102 -5.59 11.02 1.93
C LEU A 102 -6.58 9.90 1.62
N ILE A 103 -6.14 8.65 1.60
CA ILE A 103 -7.02 7.49 1.40
C ILE A 103 -8.05 7.42 2.53
N CYS A 104 -7.62 7.52 3.79
CA CYS A 104 -8.54 7.50 4.93
C CYS A 104 -9.51 8.69 4.93
N LEU A 105 -9.04 9.89 4.54
CA LEU A 105 -9.87 11.08 4.43
C LEU A 105 -10.98 10.90 3.38
N ILE A 106 -10.65 10.39 2.20
CA ILE A 106 -11.62 10.07 1.15
C ILE A 106 -12.63 9.07 1.69
N ALA A 107 -12.18 8.03 2.36
CA ALA A 107 -13.03 6.98 2.92
C ALA A 107 -13.95 7.46 4.06
N VAL A 108 -13.57 8.51 4.79
CA VAL A 108 -14.43 9.13 5.81
C VAL A 108 -15.53 9.97 5.15
N ILE A 109 -15.21 10.67 4.04
CA ILE A 109 -16.13 11.59 3.35
C ILE A 109 -17.12 10.82 2.48
N VAL A 110 -16.65 9.81 1.74
CA VAL A 110 -17.49 9.06 0.79
C VAL A 110 -18.36 8.05 1.57
N PRO A 111 -19.67 7.99 1.31
CA PRO A 111 -20.51 6.96 1.89
C PRO A 111 -20.18 5.58 1.32
N PHE A 112 -20.11 4.57 2.17
CA PHE A 112 -20.01 3.17 1.75
C PHE A 112 -21.31 2.74 1.07
N ASP A 113 -21.20 1.92 0.03
CA ASP A 113 -22.37 1.40 -0.66
C ASP A 113 -23.11 0.40 0.23
N LYS A 114 -24.34 0.79 0.62
CA LYS A 114 -25.21 -0.03 1.47
C LYS A 114 -25.78 -1.23 0.72
N GLU A 115 -26.00 -1.10 -0.59
CA GLU A 115 -26.56 -2.20 -1.41
C GLU A 115 -25.53 -3.31 -1.57
N ALA A 116 -24.26 -2.97 -1.84
CA ALA A 116 -23.17 -3.95 -1.87
C ALA A 116 -23.05 -4.68 -0.53
N ALA A 117 -23.18 -3.96 0.59
CA ALA A 117 -23.17 -4.55 1.92
C ALA A 117 -24.32 -5.52 2.19
N VAL A 118 -25.55 -5.19 1.73
CA VAL A 118 -26.74 -6.05 1.89
C VAL A 118 -26.61 -7.30 1.02
N ILE A 119 -26.19 -7.16 -0.24
CA ILE A 119 -25.96 -8.29 -1.16
C ILE A 119 -24.87 -9.21 -0.58
N ALA A 120 -23.83 -8.62 0.01
CA ALA A 120 -22.75 -9.36 0.68
C ALA A 120 -23.25 -10.17 1.87
N ALA A 121 -24.14 -9.61 2.69
CA ALA A 121 -24.70 -10.28 3.88
C ALA A 121 -25.69 -11.41 3.56
N THR A 122 -26.37 -11.35 2.40
CA THR A 122 -27.31 -12.37 1.96
C THR A 122 -26.67 -13.56 1.25
N ASN A 123 -25.44 -13.44 0.79
CA ASN A 123 -24.73 -14.51 0.10
C ASN A 123 -24.10 -15.49 1.11
N LYS A 124 -24.26 -16.80 0.79
CA LYS A 124 -23.72 -17.98 1.50
C LYS A 124 -22.27 -17.82 1.96
N LYS A 125 -21.88 -18.65 2.93
CA LYS A 125 -20.50 -18.85 3.40
C LYS A 125 -19.50 -18.72 2.26
N VAL A 126 -18.65 -17.71 2.34
CA VAL A 126 -17.58 -17.52 1.36
C VAL A 126 -16.56 -18.64 1.57
N GLU A 127 -16.12 -19.23 0.49
CA GLU A 127 -15.07 -20.24 0.50
C GLU A 127 -13.77 -19.65 1.09
N PRO A 128 -13.09 -20.37 2.00
CA PRO A 128 -11.85 -19.87 2.62
C PRO A 128 -10.76 -19.47 1.60
N TRP A 129 -10.72 -20.14 0.46
CA TRP A 129 -9.80 -19.84 -0.64
C TRP A 129 -10.06 -18.47 -1.26
N THR A 130 -11.33 -18.06 -1.33
CA THR A 130 -11.71 -16.73 -1.84
C THR A 130 -11.22 -15.63 -0.88
N GLU A 131 -11.41 -15.80 0.42
CA GLU A 131 -10.93 -14.84 1.42
C GLU A 131 -9.40 -14.73 1.42
N LEU A 132 -8.73 -15.87 1.34
CA LEU A 132 -7.27 -15.93 1.28
C LEU A 132 -6.75 -15.22 0.02
N HIS A 133 -7.36 -15.51 -1.14
CA HIS A 133 -7.04 -14.86 -2.41
C HIS A 133 -7.14 -13.33 -2.30
N ILE A 134 -8.26 -12.82 -1.82
CA ILE A 134 -8.50 -11.38 -1.69
C ILE A 134 -7.47 -10.76 -0.74
N ALA A 135 -7.31 -11.30 0.47
CA ALA A 135 -6.44 -10.74 1.48
C ALA A 135 -4.98 -10.70 1.04
N ILE A 136 -4.46 -11.79 0.48
CA ILE A 136 -3.05 -11.87 0.04
C ILE A 136 -2.82 -11.01 -1.21
N SER A 137 -3.77 -10.98 -2.15
CA SER A 137 -3.67 -10.12 -3.32
C SER A 137 -3.60 -8.64 -2.93
N LEU A 138 -4.47 -8.18 -2.02
CA LEU A 138 -4.45 -6.80 -1.55
C LEU A 138 -3.20 -6.48 -0.70
N LEU A 139 -2.69 -7.44 0.05
CA LEU A 139 -1.41 -7.28 0.75
C LEU A 139 -0.26 -7.08 -0.24
N SER A 140 -0.29 -7.76 -1.39
CA SER A 140 0.68 -7.55 -2.47
C SER A 140 0.61 -6.13 -3.05
N TYR A 141 -0.59 -5.57 -3.22
CA TYR A 141 -0.76 -4.16 -3.63
C TYR A 141 -0.17 -3.20 -2.60
N GLY A 142 -0.29 -3.50 -1.31
CA GLY A 142 0.39 -2.75 -0.25
C GLY A 142 1.91 -2.75 -0.42
N ALA A 143 2.50 -3.91 -0.78
CA ALA A 143 3.93 -4.03 -1.04
C ALA A 143 4.36 -3.23 -2.28
N PHE A 144 3.58 -3.29 -3.37
CA PHE A 144 3.81 -2.49 -4.57
C PHE A 144 3.65 -0.98 -4.30
N GLY A 145 2.68 -0.59 -3.47
CA GLY A 145 2.52 0.78 -3.00
C GLY A 145 3.74 1.29 -2.25
N MET A 146 4.28 0.48 -1.34
CA MET A 146 5.51 0.83 -0.61
C MET A 146 6.74 0.85 -1.51
N ALA A 147 6.82 -0.01 -2.53
CA ALA A 147 7.86 0.05 -3.57
C ALA A 147 7.76 1.36 -4.36
N SER A 148 6.53 1.77 -4.72
CA SER A 148 6.26 3.04 -5.42
C SER A 148 6.65 4.25 -4.57
N VAL A 149 6.30 4.29 -3.29
CA VAL A 149 6.72 5.36 -2.37
C VAL A 149 8.24 5.46 -2.28
N SER A 150 8.92 4.32 -2.12
CA SER A 150 10.39 4.27 -2.10
C SER A 150 11.00 4.74 -3.42
N GLY A 151 10.38 4.38 -4.54
CA GLY A 151 10.77 4.81 -5.89
C GLY A 151 10.59 6.31 -6.09
N ALA A 152 9.47 6.88 -5.63
CA ALA A 152 9.23 8.33 -5.68
C ALA A 152 10.28 9.10 -4.85
N MET A 153 10.60 8.62 -3.64
CA MET A 153 11.68 9.18 -2.81
C MET A 153 13.01 9.18 -3.55
N PHE A 154 13.37 8.04 -4.18
CA PHE A 154 14.59 7.93 -4.97
C PHE A 154 14.63 8.96 -6.11
N LEU A 155 13.54 9.08 -6.87
CA LEU A 155 13.45 10.01 -8.01
C LEU A 155 13.54 11.49 -7.56
N MET A 156 12.92 11.83 -6.44
CA MET A 156 13.03 13.17 -5.86
C MET A 156 14.47 13.47 -5.44
N GLN A 157 15.14 12.55 -4.78
CA GLN A 157 16.53 12.69 -4.35
C GLN A 157 17.49 12.81 -5.55
N GLU A 158 17.31 11.96 -6.58
CA GLU A 158 18.11 12.03 -7.81
C GLU A 158 17.94 13.38 -8.51
N ARG A 159 16.72 13.92 -8.55
CA ARG A 159 16.46 15.22 -9.17
C ARG A 159 17.20 16.34 -8.45
N GLN A 160 17.22 16.36 -7.11
CA GLN A 160 17.95 17.35 -6.31
C GLN A 160 19.45 17.29 -6.57
N VAL A 161 20.02 16.07 -6.62
CA VAL A 161 21.44 15.88 -6.96
C VAL A 161 21.78 16.42 -8.34
N ARG A 162 20.95 16.12 -9.34
CA ARG A 162 21.17 16.57 -10.73
C ARG A 162 21.08 18.11 -10.90
N GLN A 163 20.23 18.75 -10.08
CA GLN A 163 20.05 20.20 -10.13
C GLN A 163 21.10 20.97 -9.32
N GLY A 164 21.99 20.27 -8.60
CA GLY A 164 22.97 20.90 -7.71
C GLY A 164 22.35 21.65 -6.53
N LYS A 165 21.02 21.53 -6.33
CA LYS A 165 20.30 22.15 -5.23
C LYS A 165 20.11 21.10 -4.12
N LEU A 166 21.15 20.95 -3.31
CA LEU A 166 21.08 20.09 -2.12
C LEU A 166 20.33 20.86 -1.03
N GLU A 167 19.01 20.67 -1.00
CA GLU A 167 18.20 21.16 0.14
C GLU A 167 18.56 20.40 1.41
N THR A 168 18.35 21.04 2.56
CA THR A 168 18.62 20.45 3.88
C THR A 168 17.99 19.06 4.06
N LEU A 169 16.86 18.80 3.41
CA LEU A 169 16.17 17.50 3.42
C LEU A 169 17.03 16.38 2.81
N PHE A 170 17.88 16.70 1.80
CA PHE A 170 18.74 15.72 1.15
C PHE A 170 19.68 14.98 2.12
N TYR A 171 20.25 15.71 3.08
CA TYR A 171 21.19 15.13 4.05
C TYR A 171 20.53 14.17 5.05
N HIS A 172 19.22 14.23 5.16
CA HIS A 172 18.45 13.37 6.05
C HIS A 172 17.82 12.17 5.33
N LEU A 173 17.74 12.20 3.99
CA LEU A 173 17.22 11.07 3.19
C LEU A 173 18.17 9.86 3.30
N PRO A 174 17.61 8.64 3.29
CA PRO A 174 18.43 7.43 3.23
C PRO A 174 19.34 7.44 2.00
N PRO A 175 20.50 6.81 2.04
CA PRO A 175 21.36 6.68 0.87
C PRO A 175 20.58 6.13 -0.33
N MET A 176 20.77 6.74 -1.50
CA MET A 176 20.06 6.34 -2.75
C MET A 176 20.15 4.84 -3.02
N GLN A 177 21.29 4.22 -2.69
CA GLN A 177 21.47 2.78 -2.82
C GLN A 177 20.50 1.96 -1.95
N ASN A 178 20.20 2.43 -0.73
CA ASN A 178 19.26 1.76 0.17
C ASN A 178 17.82 1.89 -0.34
N LEU A 179 17.45 3.03 -0.91
CA LEU A 179 16.14 3.21 -1.54
C LEU A 179 15.98 2.30 -2.75
N ALA A 180 16.97 2.22 -3.63
CA ALA A 180 16.93 1.33 -4.79
C ALA A 180 16.82 -0.16 -4.37
N LYS A 181 17.55 -0.57 -3.34
CA LYS A 181 17.44 -1.92 -2.77
C LYS A 181 16.05 -2.16 -2.16
N ALA A 182 15.48 -1.16 -1.46
CA ALA A 182 14.14 -1.26 -0.89
C ALA A 182 13.08 -1.42 -1.97
N VAL A 183 13.12 -0.61 -3.04
CA VAL A 183 12.23 -0.74 -4.21
C VAL A 183 12.25 -2.18 -4.72
N PHE A 184 13.43 -2.70 -5.00
CA PHE A 184 13.57 -4.05 -5.58
C PHE A 184 13.06 -5.15 -4.66
N ARG A 185 13.40 -5.11 -3.36
CA ARG A 185 12.97 -6.11 -2.37
C ARG A 185 11.47 -6.08 -2.14
N LEU A 186 10.87 -4.89 -2.08
CA LEU A 186 9.42 -4.73 -1.93
C LEU A 186 8.67 -5.21 -3.18
N MET A 187 9.23 -4.99 -4.38
CA MET A 187 8.66 -5.53 -5.62
C MET A 187 8.70 -7.06 -5.63
N ILE A 188 9.83 -7.69 -5.29
CA ILE A 188 9.93 -9.16 -5.20
C ILE A 188 8.94 -9.69 -4.17
N PHE A 189 8.87 -9.07 -2.99
CA PHE A 189 7.94 -9.47 -1.94
C PHE A 189 6.49 -9.39 -2.44
N GLY A 190 6.11 -8.31 -3.13
CA GLY A 190 4.80 -8.17 -3.75
C GLY A 190 4.52 -9.23 -4.83
N VAL A 191 5.50 -9.55 -5.69
CA VAL A 191 5.37 -10.59 -6.73
C VAL A 191 5.14 -11.97 -6.11
N VAL A 192 5.85 -12.31 -5.03
CA VAL A 192 5.66 -13.58 -4.32
C VAL A 192 4.28 -13.64 -3.67
N LEU A 193 3.85 -12.57 -2.98
CA LEU A 193 2.51 -12.51 -2.40
C LEU A 193 1.42 -12.64 -3.47
N LEU A 194 1.56 -11.92 -4.58
CA LEU A 194 0.56 -11.98 -5.65
C LEU A 194 0.51 -13.36 -6.32
N ALA A 195 1.65 -14.05 -6.45
CA ALA A 195 1.69 -15.43 -6.93
C ALA A 195 0.91 -16.37 -6.00
N VAL A 196 1.08 -16.23 -4.69
CA VAL A 196 0.29 -17.01 -3.70
C VAL A 196 -1.21 -16.64 -3.79
N GLY A 197 -1.53 -15.36 -3.97
CA GLY A 197 -2.89 -14.89 -4.19
C GLY A 197 -3.52 -15.52 -5.44
N ILE A 198 -2.82 -15.53 -6.57
CA ILE A 198 -3.29 -16.16 -7.82
C ILE A 198 -3.46 -17.67 -7.63
N PHE A 199 -2.49 -18.35 -7.01
CA PHE A 199 -2.60 -19.78 -6.71
C PHE A 199 -3.83 -20.08 -5.85
N SER A 200 -4.12 -19.25 -4.85
CA SER A 200 -5.32 -19.40 -4.02
C SER A 200 -6.61 -19.23 -4.83
N ALA A 201 -6.61 -18.35 -5.84
CA ALA A 201 -7.77 -18.17 -6.73
C ALA A 201 -8.08 -19.39 -7.59
N GLU A 202 -7.05 -20.14 -7.99
CA GLU A 202 -7.23 -21.37 -8.77
C GLU A 202 -7.88 -22.51 -7.98
N GLN A 203 -7.76 -22.45 -6.64
CA GLN A 203 -8.40 -23.43 -5.74
C GLN A 203 -9.89 -23.13 -5.49
N ILE A 204 -10.43 -22.01 -5.97
CA ILE A 204 -11.83 -21.66 -5.81
C ILE A 204 -12.68 -22.59 -6.68
N PRO A 205 -13.68 -23.30 -6.10
CA PRO A 205 -14.54 -24.21 -6.83
C PRO A 205 -15.28 -23.52 -7.98
N PRO A 206 -15.64 -24.22 -9.07
CA PRO A 206 -16.39 -23.66 -10.20
C PRO A 206 -17.76 -23.09 -9.83
N SER A 207 -18.33 -23.53 -8.70
CA SER A 207 -19.59 -23.01 -8.14
C SER A 207 -19.42 -21.69 -7.37
N GLY A 208 -18.19 -21.23 -7.15
CA GLY A 208 -17.89 -19.96 -6.50
C GLY A 208 -17.94 -18.78 -7.48
N THR A 209 -18.08 -17.58 -6.94
CA THR A 209 -17.96 -16.34 -7.71
C THR A 209 -16.52 -16.20 -8.21
N LYS A 210 -16.26 -16.60 -9.45
CA LYS A 210 -15.00 -16.33 -10.12
C LYS A 210 -14.99 -14.85 -10.53
N HIS A 211 -14.38 -14.02 -9.68
CA HIS A 211 -14.01 -12.68 -10.12
C HIS A 211 -13.04 -12.77 -11.31
N ALA A 212 -13.04 -11.76 -12.16
CA ALA A 212 -12.13 -11.70 -13.30
C ALA A 212 -10.67 -11.71 -12.81
N ILE A 213 -9.99 -12.87 -12.87
CA ILE A 213 -8.63 -13.06 -12.33
C ILE A 213 -7.57 -12.57 -13.34
N TRP A 214 -7.95 -12.43 -14.63
CA TRP A 214 -7.00 -12.05 -15.68
C TRP A 214 -6.21 -10.75 -15.42
N PRO A 215 -6.75 -9.69 -14.77
CA PRO A 215 -5.99 -8.48 -14.52
C PRO A 215 -4.87 -8.69 -13.50
N LEU A 216 -5.08 -9.58 -12.53
CA LEU A 216 -4.03 -9.94 -11.58
C LEU A 216 -2.86 -10.67 -12.26
N TYR A 217 -3.15 -11.52 -13.25
CA TYR A 217 -2.09 -12.12 -14.08
C TYR A 217 -1.31 -11.07 -14.85
N VAL A 218 -1.97 -10.07 -15.45
CA VAL A 218 -1.30 -8.99 -16.18
C VAL A 218 -0.38 -8.20 -15.24
N ILE A 219 -0.85 -7.85 -14.04
CA ILE A 219 -0.06 -7.14 -13.03
C ILE A 219 1.12 -8.01 -12.58
N TRP A 220 0.88 -9.29 -12.30
CA TRP A 220 1.93 -10.21 -11.88
C TRP A 220 3.03 -10.35 -12.93
N ILE A 221 2.65 -10.56 -14.20
CA ILE A 221 3.59 -10.65 -15.32
C ILE A 221 4.39 -9.37 -15.46
N LEU A 222 3.74 -8.20 -15.36
CA LEU A 222 4.40 -6.90 -15.45
C LEU A 222 5.49 -6.74 -14.38
N TYR A 223 5.15 -6.97 -13.11
CA TYR A 223 6.12 -6.84 -12.02
C TYR A 223 7.20 -7.93 -12.04
N ALA A 224 6.84 -9.17 -12.35
CA ALA A 224 7.79 -10.27 -12.53
C ALA A 224 8.79 -9.96 -13.65
N PHE A 225 8.32 -9.43 -14.79
CA PHE A 225 9.16 -9.02 -15.90
C PHE A 225 10.15 -7.93 -15.50
N ILE A 226 9.70 -6.88 -14.78
CA ILE A 226 10.58 -5.82 -14.29
C ILE A 226 11.63 -6.38 -13.32
N CYS A 227 11.24 -7.28 -12.42
CA CYS A 227 12.15 -7.93 -11.48
C CYS A 227 13.19 -8.81 -12.23
N CYS A 228 12.76 -9.60 -13.21
CA CYS A 228 13.65 -10.41 -14.06
C CYS A 228 14.63 -9.53 -14.83
N LEU A 229 14.16 -8.45 -15.45
CA LEU A 229 15.05 -7.50 -16.14
C LEU A 229 16.12 -6.94 -15.21
N ASN A 230 15.75 -6.63 -13.96
CA ASN A 230 16.70 -6.12 -12.98
C ASN A 230 17.73 -7.18 -12.56
N ILE A 231 17.32 -8.45 -12.41
CA ILE A 231 18.22 -9.55 -12.04
C ILE A 231 19.22 -9.84 -13.18
N PHE A 232 18.73 -9.97 -14.42
CA PHE A 232 19.57 -10.42 -15.54
C PHE A 232 20.40 -9.30 -16.19
N ARG A 233 19.88 -8.06 -16.21
CA ARG A 233 20.52 -6.94 -16.91
C ARG A 233 21.01 -5.81 -16.02
N GLY A 234 20.72 -5.84 -14.71
CA GLY A 234 21.13 -4.77 -13.80
C GLY A 234 20.53 -3.42 -14.19
N VAL A 235 19.21 -3.28 -14.12
CA VAL A 235 18.53 -2.05 -14.50
C VAL A 235 19.01 -0.88 -13.64
N LEU A 236 19.29 0.27 -14.27
CA LEU A 236 19.61 1.50 -13.53
C LEU A 236 18.55 1.79 -12.47
N ALA A 237 18.98 2.13 -11.26
CA ALA A 237 18.09 2.40 -10.12
C ALA A 237 16.99 3.43 -10.44
N ARG A 238 17.31 4.43 -11.26
CA ARG A 238 16.34 5.41 -11.75
C ARG A 238 15.20 4.77 -12.55
N ARG A 239 15.54 3.91 -13.51
CA ARG A 239 14.55 3.23 -14.37
C ARG A 239 13.69 2.28 -13.53
N LEU A 240 14.31 1.53 -12.62
CA LEU A 240 13.61 0.64 -11.71
C LEU A 240 12.61 1.40 -10.85
N SER A 241 13.01 2.53 -10.27
CA SER A 241 12.15 3.39 -9.46
C SER A 241 10.99 3.97 -10.26
N LEU A 242 11.26 4.39 -11.50
CA LEU A 242 10.23 4.91 -12.40
C LEU A 242 9.23 3.81 -12.79
N PHE A 243 9.71 2.61 -13.11
CA PHE A 243 8.84 1.46 -13.38
C PHE A 243 7.98 1.07 -12.18
N ALA A 244 8.53 1.11 -10.96
CA ALA A 244 7.76 0.83 -9.75
C ALA A 244 6.60 1.80 -9.56
N VAL A 245 6.84 3.11 -9.78
CA VAL A 245 5.78 4.13 -9.67
C VAL A 245 4.72 3.96 -10.76
N LEU A 246 5.14 3.83 -12.02
CA LEU A 246 4.20 3.68 -13.14
C LEU A 246 3.39 2.38 -13.06
N ALA A 247 4.03 1.27 -12.71
CA ALA A 247 3.36 -0.01 -12.54
C ALA A 247 2.32 0.03 -11.41
N PHE A 248 2.60 0.76 -10.32
CA PHE A 248 1.64 0.90 -9.23
C PHE A 248 0.42 1.75 -9.64
N ILE A 249 0.64 2.86 -10.34
CA ILE A 249 -0.46 3.66 -10.91
C ILE A 249 -1.32 2.80 -11.86
N PHE A 250 -0.67 2.04 -12.74
CA PHE A 250 -1.37 1.11 -13.62
C PHE A 250 -2.19 0.06 -12.85
N SER A 251 -1.63 -0.49 -11.76
CA SER A 251 -2.31 -1.45 -10.90
C SER A 251 -3.56 -0.86 -10.24
N LEU A 252 -3.48 0.40 -9.77
CA LEU A 252 -4.64 1.10 -9.19
C LEU A 252 -5.71 1.39 -10.24
N ILE A 253 -5.33 1.82 -11.45
CA ILE A 253 -6.27 2.04 -12.55
C ILE A 253 -6.96 0.73 -12.95
N SER A 254 -6.21 -0.37 -13.05
CA SER A 254 -6.77 -1.69 -13.32
C SER A 254 -7.80 -2.11 -12.26
N LEU A 255 -7.56 -1.79 -11.00
CA LEU A 255 -8.47 -2.08 -9.91
C LEU A 255 -9.75 -1.24 -9.99
N LEU A 256 -9.65 0.05 -10.40
CA LEU A 256 -10.80 0.93 -10.65
C LEU A 256 -11.70 0.45 -11.80
N ILE A 257 -11.14 -0.19 -12.82
CA ILE A 257 -11.90 -0.67 -13.98
C ILE A 257 -12.67 -1.96 -13.64
N ILE A 258 -12.19 -2.73 -12.66
CA ILE A 258 -12.76 -4.03 -12.31
C ILE A 258 -13.78 -3.92 -11.17
N SER A 259 -13.64 -2.90 -10.34
CA SER A 259 -14.60 -2.57 -9.27
C SER A 259 -15.87 -1.95 -9.82
#